data_54c15c3c99f2e460dfa87cd6f45d31a1
#
_entry.id   54c15c3c99f2e460dfa87cd6f45d31a1
#
_cell.length_a   1.000
_cell.length_b   1.000
_cell.length_c   1.000
_cell.angle_alpha   90.00
_cell.angle_beta   90.00
_cell.angle_gamma   90.00
#
_symmetry.space_group_name_H-M   'P 1'
#
loop_
_entity.id
_entity.type
_entity.pdbx_description
1 polymer ?
#
loop_
_entity_poly.entity_id
_entity_poly.type
_entity_poly.pdbx_seq_one_letter_code
_entity_poly.pdbx_strand_id
1 'polypeptide(L)'
;MQLMNHSRSALNGLVLAGGKSTRMGEDKGILQWYGKEQRYYVADMLATFCEEVFISCRSEQTNAIDKNYKVIEDEFEDTGPLGAIVSALHHVNNCAWLVIACDLPLLNEKTIHYLIQNREENVIATTFSTDDGLPEPLITIWEPAALPLLEAALSEGKYSPQKVLMKAKIKIIQAPDPNTLLNVNTPAEKEKVMALLK
;
A
#
# COMPACT_ATOMS: atom_id res chain seq x y z
N MET A 1 16.48 36.32 1.72
CA MET A 1 15.66 35.35 0.97
C MET A 1 15.57 34.11 1.84
N GLN A 2 14.55 34.05 2.72
CA GLN A 2 14.33 32.92 3.61
C GLN A 2 13.89 31.73 2.75
N LEU A 3 14.69 30.67 2.77
CA LEU A 3 14.27 29.34 2.31
C LEU A 3 13.12 28.92 3.23
N MET A 4 11.89 28.96 2.73
CA MET A 4 10.78 28.30 3.39
C MET A 4 11.12 26.82 3.43
N ASN A 5 11.55 26.34 4.58
CA ASN A 5 11.52 24.91 4.90
C ASN A 5 10.02 24.50 4.88
N HIS A 6 9.53 24.06 3.73
CA HIS A 6 8.28 23.32 3.69
C HIS A 6 8.59 22.00 4.39
N SER A 7 8.23 21.91 5.68
CA SER A 7 8.16 20.59 6.33
C SER A 7 7.22 19.75 5.48
N ARG A 8 7.70 18.61 4.99
CA ARG A 8 6.84 17.66 4.25
C ARG A 8 5.64 17.34 5.10
N SER A 9 4.46 17.21 4.46
CA SER A 9 3.26 16.75 5.14
C SER A 9 3.50 15.38 5.76
N ALA A 10 2.88 15.14 6.92
CA ALA A 10 2.92 13.87 7.65
C ALA A 10 2.68 12.68 6.70
N LEU A 11 3.30 11.55 7.01
CA LEU A 11 3.17 10.31 6.25
C LEU A 11 2.72 9.20 7.18
N ASN A 12 1.52 8.66 6.95
CA ASN A 12 1.03 7.46 7.62
C ASN A 12 1.21 6.23 6.73
N GLY A 13 1.29 5.06 7.34
CA GLY A 13 1.38 3.77 6.65
C GLY A 13 0.06 3.02 6.65
N LEU A 14 -0.29 2.40 5.53
CA LEU A 14 -1.43 1.50 5.40
C LEU A 14 -0.99 0.16 4.83
N VAL A 15 -1.15 -0.90 5.60
CA VAL A 15 -0.95 -2.27 5.14
C VAL A 15 -2.28 -2.83 4.67
N LEU A 16 -2.38 -3.18 3.39
CA LEU A 16 -3.59 -3.79 2.84
C LEU A 16 -3.58 -5.30 3.13
N ALA A 17 -4.36 -5.73 4.11
CA ALA A 17 -4.50 -7.13 4.51
C ALA A 17 -5.89 -7.72 4.21
N GLY A 18 -6.85 -6.95 3.73
CA GLY A 18 -8.27 -7.26 3.55
C GLY A 18 -8.64 -7.92 2.22
N GLY A 19 -7.87 -8.81 1.64
CA GLY A 19 -8.22 -9.48 0.37
C GLY A 19 -9.04 -10.77 0.54
N LYS A 20 -10.07 -11.02 -0.30
CA LYS A 20 -10.67 -12.36 -0.47
C LYS A 20 -9.67 -13.23 -1.24
N SER A 21 -8.76 -13.92 -0.54
CA SER A 21 -7.72 -14.79 -1.12
C SER A 21 -8.28 -16.10 -1.68
N THR A 22 -9.28 -16.01 -2.57
CA THR A 22 -10.01 -17.18 -3.11
C THR A 22 -9.14 -18.10 -3.96
N ARG A 23 -8.01 -17.60 -4.51
CA ARG A 23 -7.15 -18.39 -5.43
C ARG A 23 -6.09 -19.23 -4.72
N MET A 24 -5.67 -18.84 -3.51
CA MET A 24 -4.65 -19.55 -2.73
C MET A 24 -5.26 -20.40 -1.59
N GLY A 25 -6.56 -20.26 -1.30
CA GLY A 25 -7.23 -20.97 -0.20
C GLY A 25 -6.85 -20.47 1.20
N GLU A 26 -5.87 -19.59 1.31
CA GLU A 26 -5.38 -19.02 2.57
C GLU A 26 -5.33 -17.48 2.47
N ASP A 27 -5.53 -16.80 3.58
CA ASP A 27 -5.37 -15.37 3.68
C ASP A 27 -3.88 -15.01 3.49
N LYS A 28 -3.56 -14.18 2.48
CA LYS A 28 -2.19 -13.80 2.16
C LYS A 28 -1.49 -13.05 3.30
N GLY A 29 -2.26 -12.32 4.11
CA GLY A 29 -1.75 -11.56 5.24
C GLY A 29 -1.15 -12.43 6.34
N ILE A 30 -1.58 -13.72 6.46
CA ILE A 30 -1.07 -14.65 7.46
C ILE A 30 0.11 -15.50 6.98
N LEU A 31 0.49 -15.43 5.70
CA LEU A 31 1.69 -16.14 5.21
C LEU A 31 2.93 -15.65 5.97
N GLN A 32 3.78 -16.60 6.37
CA GLN A 32 4.99 -16.31 7.13
C GLN A 32 6.23 -16.52 6.26
N TRP A 33 6.86 -15.43 5.80
CA TRP A 33 8.11 -15.48 5.02
C TRP A 33 9.34 -15.33 5.91
N TYR A 34 9.19 -14.58 7.02
CA TYR A 34 10.27 -14.20 7.94
C TYR A 34 9.96 -14.61 9.39
N GLY A 35 9.22 -15.73 9.58
CA GLY A 35 8.83 -16.20 10.92
C GLY A 35 7.74 -15.37 11.60
N LYS A 36 7.14 -14.41 10.87
CA LYS A 36 6.05 -13.54 11.31
C LYS A 36 5.02 -13.43 10.18
N GLU A 37 3.75 -13.25 10.51
CA GLU A 37 2.71 -12.99 9.50
C GLU A 37 3.07 -11.75 8.68
N GLN A 38 2.91 -11.84 7.36
CA GLN A 38 3.37 -10.82 6.43
C GLN A 38 2.73 -9.44 6.70
N ARG A 39 1.47 -9.40 7.12
CA ARG A 39 0.79 -8.15 7.50
C ARG A 39 1.50 -7.43 8.64
N TYR A 40 1.99 -8.16 9.64
CA TYR A 40 2.72 -7.59 10.77
C TYR A 40 4.17 -7.25 10.41
N TYR A 41 4.80 -8.07 9.58
CA TYR A 41 6.15 -7.79 9.08
C TYR A 41 6.19 -6.47 8.31
N VAL A 42 5.23 -6.26 7.40
CA VAL A 42 5.11 -5.00 6.64
C VAL A 42 4.77 -3.83 7.57
N ALA A 43 3.86 -4.02 8.54
CA ALA A 43 3.51 -2.97 9.49
C ALA A 43 4.70 -2.51 10.33
N ASP A 44 5.52 -3.44 10.84
CA ASP A 44 6.73 -3.11 11.59
C ASP A 44 7.75 -2.36 10.71
N MET A 45 7.92 -2.78 9.46
CA MET A 45 8.79 -2.11 8.49
C MET A 45 8.32 -0.67 8.23
N LEU A 46 7.01 -0.45 8.03
CA LEU A 46 6.45 0.88 7.83
C LEU A 46 6.60 1.78 9.06
N ALA A 47 6.55 1.22 10.26
CA ALA A 47 6.71 1.98 11.51
C ALA A 47 8.08 2.67 11.64
N THR A 48 9.08 2.27 10.84
CA THR A 48 10.39 2.95 10.79
C THR A 48 10.38 4.23 9.94
N PHE A 49 9.32 4.43 9.13
CA PHE A 49 9.23 5.52 8.16
C PHE A 49 8.01 6.43 8.34
N CYS A 50 6.95 5.92 8.99
CA CYS A 50 5.65 6.57 9.09
C CYS A 50 5.38 7.03 10.52
N GLU A 51 4.58 8.09 10.68
CA GLU A 51 4.17 8.59 12.01
C GLU A 51 3.24 7.60 12.70
N GLU A 52 2.27 7.07 11.96
CA GLU A 52 1.36 6.03 12.40
C GLU A 52 1.22 4.95 11.31
N VAL A 53 0.99 3.71 11.73
CA VAL A 53 0.79 2.58 10.80
C VAL A 53 -0.50 1.86 11.17
N PHE A 54 -1.29 1.56 10.15
CA PHE A 54 -2.56 0.87 10.27
C PHE A 54 -2.60 -0.35 9.35
N ILE A 55 -3.31 -1.37 9.79
CA ILE A 55 -3.65 -2.54 8.97
C ILE A 55 -5.10 -2.36 8.54
N SER A 56 -5.33 -2.27 7.22
CA SER A 56 -6.68 -2.27 6.65
C SER A 56 -7.20 -3.70 6.58
N CYS A 57 -8.41 -3.91 7.06
CA CYS A 57 -9.08 -5.18 7.02
C CYS A 57 -10.61 -5.01 6.96
N ARG A 58 -11.30 -6.06 6.59
CA ARG A 58 -12.76 -6.11 6.66
C ARG A 58 -13.20 -6.24 8.12
N SER A 59 -14.42 -5.80 8.44
CA SER A 59 -14.98 -5.81 9.80
C SER A 59 -14.89 -7.18 10.46
N GLU A 60 -15.17 -8.28 9.72
CA GLU A 60 -15.09 -9.63 10.24
C GLU A 60 -13.66 -10.10 10.57
N GLN A 61 -12.63 -9.44 10.05
CA GLN A 61 -11.21 -9.76 10.28
C GLN A 61 -10.61 -8.99 11.46
N THR A 62 -11.25 -7.94 11.94
CA THR A 62 -10.73 -7.05 13.00
C THR A 62 -10.30 -7.81 14.25
N ASN A 63 -11.12 -8.78 14.70
CA ASN A 63 -10.83 -9.60 15.88
C ASN A 63 -9.67 -10.59 15.69
N ALA A 64 -9.26 -10.85 14.45
CA ALA A 64 -8.15 -11.74 14.11
C ALA A 64 -6.80 -11.00 14.01
N ILE A 65 -6.80 -9.67 14.14
CA ILE A 65 -5.58 -8.87 14.15
C ILE A 65 -5.11 -8.67 15.58
N ASP A 66 -3.80 -8.84 15.79
CA ASP A 66 -3.17 -8.64 17.10
C ASP A 66 -3.40 -7.20 17.58
N LYS A 67 -3.83 -7.06 18.84
CA LYS A 67 -4.19 -5.79 19.48
C LYS A 67 -3.03 -4.78 19.60
N ASN A 68 -1.81 -5.21 19.36
CA ASN A 68 -0.64 -4.32 19.31
C ASN A 68 -0.60 -3.47 18.02
N TYR A 69 -1.42 -3.81 17.01
CA TYR A 69 -1.49 -3.09 15.74
C TYR A 69 -2.77 -2.27 15.64
N LYS A 70 -2.65 -1.06 15.11
CA LYS A 70 -3.79 -0.22 14.79
C LYS A 70 -4.50 -0.75 13.55
N VAL A 71 -5.81 -0.65 13.54
CA VAL A 71 -6.66 -1.17 12.46
C VAL A 71 -7.52 -0.05 11.90
N ILE A 72 -7.71 -0.06 10.58
CA ILE A 72 -8.78 0.67 9.90
C ILE A 72 -9.70 -0.37 9.26
N GLU A 73 -10.98 -0.35 9.65
CA GLU A 73 -12.00 -1.15 9.00
C GLU A 73 -12.36 -0.52 7.65
N ASP A 74 -12.44 -1.36 6.61
CA ASP A 74 -12.83 -0.91 5.29
C ASP A 74 -14.30 -0.44 5.32
N GLU A 75 -14.53 0.84 5.01
CA GLU A 75 -15.89 1.44 4.98
C GLU A 75 -16.72 0.92 3.79
N PHE A 76 -16.07 0.38 2.77
CA PHE A 76 -16.69 0.02 1.49
C PHE A 76 -16.53 -1.47 1.21
N GLU A 77 -17.65 -2.20 1.21
CA GLU A 77 -17.64 -3.64 0.91
C GLU A 77 -17.37 -3.91 -0.58
N ASP A 78 -16.63 -4.98 -0.86
CA ASP A 78 -16.34 -5.49 -2.21
C ASP A 78 -15.73 -4.49 -3.21
N THR A 79 -15.11 -3.41 -2.73
CA THR A 79 -14.44 -2.40 -3.54
C THR A 79 -12.92 -2.61 -3.65
N GLY A 80 -12.41 -3.64 -2.97
CA GLY A 80 -11.00 -4.01 -2.98
C GLY A 80 -10.07 -2.90 -2.46
N PRO A 81 -8.84 -2.82 -2.99
CA PRO A 81 -7.84 -1.86 -2.47
C PRO A 81 -8.28 -0.39 -2.54
N LEU A 82 -9.15 -0.03 -3.48
CA LEU A 82 -9.60 1.35 -3.60
C LEU A 82 -10.40 1.80 -2.38
N GLY A 83 -11.32 0.96 -1.91
CA GLY A 83 -12.11 1.27 -0.72
C GLY A 83 -11.24 1.41 0.53
N ALA A 84 -10.27 0.52 0.71
CA ALA A 84 -9.32 0.59 1.81
C ALA A 84 -8.50 1.90 1.81
N ILE A 85 -8.05 2.35 0.63
CA ILE A 85 -7.30 3.61 0.49
C ILE A 85 -8.21 4.81 0.85
N VAL A 86 -9.47 4.80 0.40
CA VAL A 86 -10.45 5.87 0.73
C VAL A 86 -10.74 5.86 2.24
N SER A 87 -10.96 4.71 2.86
CA SER A 87 -11.18 4.58 4.30
C SER A 87 -10.01 5.16 5.11
N ALA A 88 -8.76 4.93 4.66
CA ALA A 88 -7.59 5.52 5.30
C ALA A 88 -7.57 7.06 5.15
N LEU A 89 -7.85 7.59 3.97
CA LEU A 89 -7.92 9.03 3.73
C LEU A 89 -9.09 9.71 4.48
N HIS A 90 -10.19 9.00 4.72
CA HIS A 90 -11.26 9.47 5.61
C HIS A 90 -10.82 9.48 7.07
N HIS A 91 -10.09 8.45 7.51
CA HIS A 91 -9.61 8.33 8.89
C HIS A 91 -8.68 9.49 9.27
N VAL A 92 -7.71 9.84 8.40
CA VAL A 92 -6.86 11.03 8.53
C VAL A 92 -6.66 11.66 7.15
N ASN A 93 -7.28 12.81 6.92
CA ASN A 93 -7.37 13.46 5.59
C ASN A 93 -6.34 14.55 5.31
N ASN A 94 -5.50 14.90 6.29
CA ASN A 94 -4.50 15.97 6.18
C ASN A 94 -3.05 15.46 6.12
N CYS A 95 -2.85 14.17 5.94
CA CYS A 95 -1.55 13.52 5.75
C CYS A 95 -1.55 12.65 4.50
N ALA A 96 -0.36 12.33 3.99
CA ALA A 96 -0.22 11.34 2.94
C ALA A 96 -0.23 9.92 3.51
N TRP A 97 -0.54 8.95 2.66
CA TRP A 97 -0.59 7.55 3.01
C TRP A 97 0.36 6.72 2.14
N LEU A 98 1.34 6.08 2.77
CA LEU A 98 2.15 5.04 2.14
C LEU A 98 1.39 3.72 2.22
N VAL A 99 0.81 3.33 1.11
CA VAL A 99 -0.02 2.13 0.98
C VAL A 99 0.83 0.98 0.47
N ILE A 100 0.83 -0.15 1.18
CA ILE A 100 1.56 -1.36 0.81
C ILE A 100 0.66 -2.59 0.99
N ALA A 101 0.59 -3.42 -0.07
CA ALA A 101 -0.06 -4.71 0.03
C ALA A 101 0.82 -5.76 0.71
N CYS A 102 0.21 -6.67 1.45
CA CYS A 102 0.93 -7.74 2.16
C CYS A 102 1.40 -8.89 1.25
N ASP A 103 1.18 -8.83 -0.06
CA ASP A 103 1.60 -9.87 -1.01
C ASP A 103 2.94 -9.58 -1.72
N LEU A 104 3.75 -8.67 -1.18
CA LEU A 104 5.09 -8.28 -1.64
C LEU A 104 6.19 -8.81 -0.70
N PRO A 105 6.49 -10.10 -0.70
CA PRO A 105 7.41 -10.69 0.28
C PRO A 105 8.88 -10.26 0.14
N LEU A 106 9.30 -9.80 -1.04
CA LEU A 106 10.67 -9.33 -1.27
C LEU A 106 10.84 -7.81 -1.05
N LEU A 107 9.75 -7.11 -0.68
CA LEU A 107 9.83 -5.70 -0.35
C LEU A 107 10.77 -5.48 0.85
N ASN A 108 11.58 -4.44 0.76
CA ASN A 108 12.57 -4.11 1.78
C ASN A 108 12.62 -2.60 2.08
N GLU A 109 13.26 -2.26 3.19
CA GLU A 109 13.41 -0.88 3.66
C GLU A 109 14.08 0.04 2.64
N LYS A 110 15.04 -0.45 1.86
CA LYS A 110 15.74 0.36 0.84
C LYS A 110 14.79 0.83 -0.25
N THR A 111 13.90 -0.06 -0.70
CA THR A 111 12.89 0.26 -1.71
C THR A 111 11.88 1.26 -1.18
N ILE A 112 11.40 1.08 0.07
CA ILE A 112 10.49 2.03 0.73
C ILE A 112 11.18 3.40 0.91
N HIS A 113 12.39 3.42 1.41
CA HIS A 113 13.16 4.65 1.60
C HIS A 113 13.33 5.42 0.28
N TYR A 114 13.64 4.69 -0.80
CA TYR A 114 13.78 5.27 -2.13
C TYR A 114 12.46 5.89 -2.63
N LEU A 115 11.32 5.24 -2.40
CA LEU A 115 9.99 5.79 -2.73
C LEU A 115 9.74 7.09 -1.96
N ILE A 116 10.00 7.09 -0.64
CA ILE A 116 9.81 8.26 0.23
C ILE A 116 10.73 9.42 -0.16
N GLN A 117 11.99 9.15 -0.49
CA GLN A 117 12.92 10.18 -0.95
C GLN A 117 12.44 10.86 -2.24
N ASN A 118 11.77 10.10 -3.10
CA ASN A 118 11.24 10.59 -4.37
C ASN A 118 9.79 11.12 -4.29
N ARG A 119 9.17 11.16 -3.09
CA ARG A 119 7.82 11.68 -2.90
C ARG A 119 7.68 13.09 -3.46
N GLU A 120 6.58 13.35 -4.15
CA GLU A 120 6.22 14.63 -4.76
C GLU A 120 4.84 15.06 -4.25
N GLU A 121 4.78 16.12 -3.43
CA GLU A 121 3.53 16.55 -2.77
C GLU A 121 2.58 17.33 -3.70
N ASN A 122 3.06 17.79 -4.86
CA ASN A 122 2.27 18.56 -5.83
C ASN A 122 1.58 17.66 -6.90
N VAL A 123 1.53 16.36 -6.66
CA VAL A 123 0.84 15.38 -7.48
C VAL A 123 -0.15 14.56 -6.64
N ILE A 124 -0.96 13.73 -7.27
CA ILE A 124 -1.95 12.91 -6.58
C ILE A 124 -1.28 11.73 -5.86
N ALA A 125 -0.22 11.19 -6.46
CA ALA A 125 0.52 10.08 -5.88
C ALA A 125 1.95 9.99 -6.44
N THR A 126 2.85 9.36 -5.66
CA THR A 126 4.16 8.91 -6.11
C THR A 126 4.18 7.38 -6.03
N THR A 127 4.52 6.71 -7.14
CA THR A 127 4.44 5.26 -7.26
C THR A 127 5.61 4.69 -8.07
N PHE A 128 5.83 3.39 -7.96
CA PHE A 128 6.71 2.69 -8.90
C PHE A 128 5.99 2.35 -10.21
N SER A 129 6.78 2.12 -11.27
CA SER A 129 6.26 1.49 -12.48
C SER A 129 6.33 -0.02 -12.36
N THR A 130 5.34 -0.70 -12.92
CA THR A 130 5.40 -2.13 -13.24
C THR A 130 6.32 -2.37 -14.44
N ASP A 131 6.60 -3.64 -14.78
CA ASP A 131 7.39 -4.03 -15.95
C ASP A 131 6.77 -3.50 -17.27
N ASP A 132 5.45 -3.36 -17.33
CA ASP A 132 4.69 -2.81 -18.45
C ASP A 132 4.70 -1.27 -18.49
N GLY A 133 5.39 -0.61 -17.56
CA GLY A 133 5.44 0.85 -17.45
C GLY A 133 4.19 1.49 -16.86
N LEU A 134 3.26 0.70 -16.32
CA LEU A 134 2.06 1.19 -15.66
C LEU A 134 2.34 1.52 -14.17
N PRO A 135 1.54 2.41 -13.55
CA PRO A 135 1.71 2.68 -12.11
C PRO A 135 1.32 1.48 -11.26
N GLU A 136 2.13 1.17 -10.23
CA GLU A 136 1.88 0.11 -9.26
C GLU A 136 1.09 0.66 -8.05
N PRO A 137 -0.22 0.41 -7.95
CA PRO A 137 -1.07 1.08 -6.96
C PRO A 137 -0.88 0.55 -5.53
N LEU A 138 -0.28 -0.63 -5.39
CA LEU A 138 -0.20 -1.35 -4.11
C LEU A 138 1.15 -1.17 -3.40
N ILE A 139 2.01 -0.29 -3.91
CA ILE A 139 3.18 0.30 -3.26
C ILE A 139 3.28 1.76 -3.72
N THR A 140 2.49 2.61 -3.09
CA THR A 140 2.25 3.98 -3.56
C THR A 140 2.07 4.93 -2.38
N ILE A 141 2.65 6.12 -2.46
CA ILE A 141 2.32 7.24 -1.57
C ILE A 141 1.18 8.02 -2.20
N TRP A 142 0.04 8.02 -1.54
CA TRP A 142 -1.14 8.79 -1.92
C TRP A 142 -1.17 10.09 -1.14
N GLU A 143 -1.24 11.21 -1.85
CA GLU A 143 -1.36 12.53 -1.21
C GLU A 143 -2.83 12.82 -0.85
N PRO A 144 -3.10 13.72 0.11
CA PRO A 144 -4.48 14.08 0.49
C PRO A 144 -5.34 14.54 -0.70
N ALA A 145 -4.73 15.16 -1.70
CA ALA A 145 -5.40 15.58 -2.93
C ALA A 145 -5.96 14.42 -3.77
N ALA A 146 -5.62 13.17 -3.46
CA ALA A 146 -6.18 11.99 -4.13
C ALA A 146 -7.65 11.73 -3.76
N LEU A 147 -8.07 12.10 -2.55
CA LEU A 147 -9.36 11.71 -1.98
C LEU A 147 -10.54 12.00 -2.92
N PRO A 148 -10.74 13.21 -3.46
CA PRO A 148 -11.89 13.47 -4.33
C PRO A 148 -11.94 12.59 -5.60
N LEU A 149 -10.76 12.25 -6.15
CA LEU A 149 -10.68 11.39 -7.35
C LEU A 149 -11.02 9.94 -7.03
N LEU A 150 -10.60 9.45 -5.88
CA LEU A 150 -10.86 8.09 -5.42
C LEU A 150 -12.35 7.92 -5.07
N GLU A 151 -12.95 8.89 -4.38
CA GLU A 151 -14.39 8.92 -4.08
C GLU A 151 -15.24 8.95 -5.35
N ALA A 152 -14.86 9.79 -6.33
CA ALA A 152 -15.54 9.83 -7.62
C ALA A 152 -15.47 8.46 -8.33
N ALA A 153 -14.30 7.78 -8.30
CA ALA A 153 -14.16 6.45 -8.87
C ALA A 153 -15.04 5.42 -8.16
N LEU A 154 -15.11 5.45 -6.82
CA LEU A 154 -16.02 4.58 -6.05
C LEU A 154 -17.47 4.81 -6.43
N SER A 155 -17.93 6.06 -6.48
CA SER A 155 -19.32 6.41 -6.82
C SER A 155 -19.72 5.96 -8.23
N GLU A 156 -18.74 5.89 -9.15
CA GLU A 156 -18.93 5.42 -10.52
C GLU A 156 -18.81 3.88 -10.66
N GLY A 157 -18.59 3.14 -9.57
CA GLY A 157 -18.36 1.69 -9.59
C GLY A 157 -17.02 1.28 -10.21
N LYS A 158 -16.02 2.16 -10.21
CA LYS A 158 -14.68 1.93 -10.78
C LYS A 158 -13.68 1.64 -9.66
N TYR A 159 -13.51 0.39 -9.29
CA TYR A 159 -12.75 -0.04 -8.10
C TYR A 159 -11.25 -0.31 -8.34
N SER A 160 -10.68 0.13 -9.47
CA SER A 160 -9.26 -0.07 -9.77
C SER A 160 -8.44 1.19 -9.45
N PRO A 161 -7.61 1.20 -8.39
CA PRO A 161 -6.76 2.34 -8.08
C PRO A 161 -5.71 2.60 -9.18
N GLN A 162 -5.24 1.55 -9.88
CA GLN A 162 -4.35 1.72 -11.03
C GLN A 162 -4.98 2.56 -12.14
N LYS A 163 -6.28 2.32 -12.45
CA LYS A 163 -7.01 3.11 -13.46
C LYS A 163 -7.21 4.57 -13.05
N VAL A 164 -7.28 4.84 -11.74
CA VAL A 164 -7.30 6.22 -11.22
C VAL A 164 -5.94 6.87 -11.44
N LEU A 165 -4.84 6.20 -11.06
CA LEU A 165 -3.47 6.68 -11.25
C LEU A 165 -3.18 7.00 -12.72
N MET A 166 -3.58 6.13 -13.65
CA MET A 166 -3.36 6.33 -15.10
C MET A 166 -4.02 7.60 -15.65
N LYS A 167 -5.01 8.18 -14.97
CA LYS A 167 -5.75 9.36 -15.41
C LYS A 167 -5.39 10.62 -14.62
N ALA A 168 -4.59 10.49 -13.57
CA ALA A 168 -4.23 11.55 -12.67
C ALA A 168 -2.81 12.09 -12.94
N LYS A 169 -2.53 13.29 -12.43
CA LYS A 169 -1.15 13.80 -12.38
C LYS A 169 -0.40 13.08 -11.26
N ILE A 170 0.49 12.17 -11.62
CA ILE A 170 1.28 11.36 -10.69
C ILE A 170 2.77 11.44 -11.01
N LYS A 171 3.60 11.03 -10.04
CA LYS A 171 5.02 10.76 -10.26
C LYS A 171 5.24 9.25 -10.31
N ILE A 172 5.80 8.77 -11.43
CA ILE A 172 6.18 7.37 -11.59
C ILE A 172 7.71 7.29 -11.55
N ILE A 173 8.23 6.35 -10.78
CA ILE A 173 9.67 6.08 -10.66
C ILE A 173 9.95 4.60 -10.88
N GLN A 174 11.19 4.27 -11.25
CA GLN A 174 11.65 2.87 -11.38
C GLN A 174 12.12 2.37 -10.00
N ALA A 175 11.76 1.15 -9.63
CA ALA A 175 12.32 0.53 -8.44
C ALA A 175 13.82 0.25 -8.62
N PRO A 176 14.66 0.50 -7.59
CA PRO A 176 16.10 0.18 -7.66
C PRO A 176 16.36 -1.31 -7.92
N ASP A 177 15.52 -2.18 -7.40
CA ASP A 177 15.49 -3.61 -7.67
C ASP A 177 14.04 -4.02 -7.99
N PRO A 178 13.71 -4.32 -9.26
CA PRO A 178 12.36 -4.71 -9.66
C PRO A 178 11.84 -5.97 -8.95
N ASN A 179 12.71 -6.88 -8.48
CA ASN A 179 12.27 -8.08 -7.76
C ASN A 179 11.54 -7.73 -6.46
N THR A 180 11.82 -6.58 -5.85
CA THR A 180 11.15 -6.15 -4.61
C THR A 180 9.66 -5.87 -4.80
N LEU A 181 9.21 -5.72 -6.05
CA LEU A 181 7.80 -5.49 -6.40
C LEU A 181 7.07 -6.79 -6.81
N LEU A 182 7.72 -7.96 -6.69
CA LEU A 182 7.09 -9.23 -7.09
C LEU A 182 5.97 -9.61 -6.12
N ASN A 183 4.76 -9.70 -6.67
CA ASN A 183 3.57 -10.17 -5.96
C ASN A 183 3.53 -11.70 -5.92
N VAL A 184 3.00 -12.26 -4.82
CA VAL A 184 2.72 -13.69 -4.70
C VAL A 184 1.22 -13.93 -4.68
N ASN A 185 0.71 -14.40 -5.83
CA ASN A 185 -0.71 -14.70 -6.05
C ASN A 185 -0.96 -16.18 -6.37
N THR A 186 0.09 -16.92 -6.73
CA THR A 186 0.02 -18.32 -7.16
C THR A 186 1.11 -19.17 -6.49
N PRO A 187 0.94 -20.50 -6.40
CA PRO A 187 1.98 -21.41 -5.89
C PRO A 187 3.31 -21.29 -6.66
N ALA A 188 3.26 -21.12 -7.99
CA ALA A 188 4.46 -20.95 -8.80
C ALA A 188 5.24 -19.66 -8.47
N GLU A 189 4.55 -18.55 -8.23
CA GLU A 189 5.17 -17.30 -7.74
C GLU A 189 5.76 -17.47 -6.34
N LYS A 190 5.08 -18.24 -5.47
CA LYS A 190 5.60 -18.59 -4.14
C LYS A 190 6.93 -19.33 -4.23
N GLU A 191 7.03 -20.35 -5.10
CA GLU A 191 8.28 -21.09 -5.32
C GLU A 191 9.40 -20.19 -5.85
N LYS A 192 9.09 -19.30 -6.82
CA LYS A 192 10.04 -18.33 -7.34
C LYS A 192 10.59 -17.41 -6.25
N VAL A 193 9.72 -16.86 -5.42
CA VAL A 193 10.11 -15.97 -4.32
C VAL A 193 10.93 -16.74 -3.28
N MET A 194 10.54 -17.97 -2.90
CA MET A 194 11.32 -18.81 -1.97
C MET A 194 12.72 -19.12 -2.48
N ALA A 195 12.93 -19.20 -3.80
CA ALA A 195 14.26 -19.36 -4.37
C ALA A 195 15.13 -18.09 -4.26
N LEU A 196 14.51 -16.91 -4.24
CA LEU A 196 15.20 -15.62 -4.10
C LEU A 196 15.49 -15.24 -2.63
N LEU A 197 14.80 -15.88 -1.68
CA LEU A 197 15.01 -15.67 -0.23
C LEU A 197 16.13 -16.54 0.37
N LYS A 198 16.70 -17.47 -0.41
CA LYS A 198 17.83 -18.33 -0.02
C LYS A 198 19.17 -17.70 -0.35
#